data_58aadc50e6ef3c6d5de32d606adbc753
#
_entry.id   58aadc50e6ef3c6d5de32d606adbc753
#
_cell.length_a   1.000
_cell.length_b   1.000
_cell.length_c   1.000
_cell.angle_alpha   90.00
_cell.angle_beta   90.00
_cell.angle_gamma   90.00
#
_symmetry.space_group_name_H-M   'P 1'
#
loop_
_entity.id
_entity.type
_entity.pdbx_description
1 polymer ?
#
loop_
_entity_poly.entity_id
_entity_poly.type
_entity_poly.pdbx_seq_one_letter_code
_entity_poly.pdbx_strand_id
1 'polypeptide(L)'
;MHPTVEDPMAQTASTKATLKRNWFTITSLVSKDFKLKYRRSVLGVLWSVLNPLLMMCVLAAVFTNVLKFGDDVQNFPMYLILGNVLFSLMADSTSSAMGSILESAPLIKKVRVSKMIFPLEKVLFTLVNFAISLIAVVIVMLFFRIPPTANLLAMPILLVFMLLFCAGLGMLLSSLAVFFRDVCHLWGVVITAWTYATPLFYPVGLLPDWMQAAEAFNPMYHYVCYFRDIAMYNTVPGLTENLICLGMAAITFAVGFAVFKATEKKFILYV
;
A
#
# COMPACT_ATOMS: atom_id res chain seq x y z
N MET A 1 -47.75 -1.97 24.41
CA MET A 1 -46.59 -2.06 23.53
C MET A 1 -45.35 -1.86 24.37
N HIS A 2 -44.72 -2.95 24.83
CA HIS A 2 -43.47 -2.89 25.62
C HIS A 2 -42.31 -2.72 24.63
N PRO A 3 -41.38 -1.76 24.81
CA PRO A 3 -40.13 -1.74 24.07
C PRO A 3 -39.29 -2.92 24.56
N THR A 4 -38.98 -3.85 23.66
CA THR A 4 -37.99 -4.89 23.91
C THR A 4 -36.64 -4.22 24.11
N VAL A 5 -36.18 -4.22 25.36
CA VAL A 5 -34.79 -3.85 25.67
C VAL A 5 -33.91 -4.93 25.06
N GLU A 6 -33.26 -4.60 23.92
CA GLU A 6 -32.27 -5.48 23.31
C GLU A 6 -31.09 -5.62 24.28
N ASP A 7 -30.80 -6.85 24.65
CA ASP A 7 -29.74 -7.22 25.59
C ASP A 7 -28.36 -6.84 24.99
N PRO A 8 -27.61 -5.90 25.62
CA PRO A 8 -26.29 -5.47 25.09
C PRO A 8 -25.27 -6.60 24.99
N MET A 9 -25.45 -7.68 25.79
CA MET A 9 -24.61 -8.87 25.69
C MET A 9 -24.88 -9.68 24.41
N ALA A 10 -26.12 -9.75 23.94
CA ALA A 10 -26.47 -10.44 22.71
C ALA A 10 -25.93 -9.67 21.46
N GLN A 11 -25.96 -8.34 21.49
CA GLN A 11 -25.38 -7.51 20.42
C GLN A 11 -23.85 -7.63 20.34
N THR A 12 -23.14 -7.65 21.47
CA THR A 12 -21.68 -7.82 21.50
C THR A 12 -21.24 -9.21 21.05
N ALA A 13 -21.98 -10.27 21.40
CA ALA A 13 -21.72 -11.63 20.94
C ALA A 13 -21.93 -11.76 19.41
N SER A 14 -22.98 -11.14 18.86
CA SER A 14 -23.26 -11.10 17.42
C SER A 14 -22.16 -10.34 16.65
N THR A 15 -21.68 -9.22 17.20
CA THR A 15 -20.60 -8.41 16.57
C THR A 15 -19.27 -9.16 16.55
N LYS A 16 -18.89 -9.83 17.64
CA LYS A 16 -17.67 -10.66 17.73
C LYS A 16 -17.72 -11.84 16.75
N ALA A 17 -18.86 -12.51 16.62
CA ALA A 17 -19.04 -13.60 15.67
C ALA A 17 -18.91 -13.11 14.21
N THR A 18 -19.46 -11.93 13.91
CA THR A 18 -19.35 -11.30 12.58
C THR A 18 -17.91 -10.90 12.27
N LEU A 19 -17.18 -10.30 13.20
CA LEU A 19 -15.77 -9.95 13.05
C LEU A 19 -14.91 -11.19 12.82
N LYS A 20 -15.11 -12.26 13.61
CA LYS A 20 -14.37 -13.53 13.43
C LYS A 20 -14.63 -14.16 12.06
N ARG A 21 -15.87 -14.13 11.58
CA ARG A 21 -16.24 -14.62 10.27
C ARG A 21 -15.58 -13.79 9.16
N ASN A 22 -15.62 -12.47 9.26
CA ASN A 22 -15.00 -11.57 8.28
C ASN A 22 -13.49 -11.78 8.24
N TRP A 23 -12.83 -11.89 9.39
CA TRP A 23 -11.40 -12.17 9.48
C TRP A 23 -11.03 -13.51 8.84
N PHE A 24 -11.79 -14.57 9.13
CA PHE A 24 -11.59 -15.88 8.49
C PHE A 24 -11.76 -15.80 6.96
N THR A 25 -12.75 -15.04 6.49
CA THR A 25 -12.96 -14.85 5.05
C THR A 25 -11.78 -14.11 4.41
N ILE A 26 -11.31 -13.03 5.01
CA ILE A 26 -10.15 -12.26 4.53
C ILE A 26 -8.91 -13.16 4.45
N THR A 27 -8.55 -13.85 5.53
CA THR A 27 -7.35 -14.72 5.56
C THR A 27 -7.43 -15.87 4.55
N SER A 28 -8.63 -16.43 4.35
CA SER A 28 -8.84 -17.48 3.35
C SER A 28 -8.68 -16.94 1.92
N LEU A 29 -9.17 -15.73 1.63
CA LEU A 29 -9.01 -15.08 0.33
C LEU A 29 -7.55 -14.70 0.07
N VAL A 30 -6.86 -14.10 1.03
CA VAL A 30 -5.42 -13.79 0.95
C VAL A 30 -4.61 -15.05 0.66
N SER A 31 -4.87 -16.15 1.39
CA SER A 31 -4.19 -17.44 1.16
C SER A 31 -4.46 -18.01 -0.23
N LYS A 32 -5.70 -17.88 -0.72
CA LYS A 32 -6.08 -18.29 -2.07
C LYS A 32 -5.31 -17.48 -3.12
N ASP A 33 -5.30 -16.14 -3.00
CA ASP A 33 -4.67 -15.27 -3.99
C ASP A 33 -3.14 -15.45 -3.98
N PHE A 34 -2.54 -15.67 -2.81
CA PHE A 34 -1.13 -16.02 -2.70
C PHE A 34 -0.81 -17.31 -3.45
N LYS A 35 -1.61 -18.37 -3.26
CA LYS A 35 -1.44 -19.64 -3.98
C LYS A 35 -1.64 -19.46 -5.48
N LEU A 36 -2.62 -18.68 -5.91
CA LEU A 36 -2.90 -18.44 -7.33
C LEU A 36 -1.77 -17.68 -8.03
N LYS A 37 -1.21 -16.63 -7.37
CA LYS A 37 -0.11 -15.83 -7.91
C LYS A 37 1.11 -16.67 -8.22
N TYR A 38 1.44 -17.65 -7.38
CA TYR A 38 2.70 -18.41 -7.48
C TYR A 38 2.56 -19.82 -8.01
N ARG A 39 1.34 -20.34 -8.21
CA ARG A 39 1.07 -21.76 -8.53
C ARG A 39 1.73 -22.26 -9.81
N ARG A 40 1.93 -21.42 -10.82
CA ARG A 40 2.46 -21.80 -12.13
C ARG A 40 3.83 -21.21 -12.44
N SER A 41 4.50 -20.63 -11.45
CA SER A 41 5.80 -19.99 -11.64
C SER A 41 6.92 -20.90 -11.13
N VAL A 42 7.97 -21.09 -11.93
CA VAL A 42 9.16 -21.86 -11.54
C VAL A 42 9.88 -21.18 -10.36
N LEU A 43 10.01 -19.87 -10.38
CA LEU A 43 10.64 -19.08 -9.30
C LEU A 43 9.65 -18.73 -8.19
N GLY A 44 8.34 -18.86 -8.44
CA GLY A 44 7.31 -18.63 -7.43
C GLY A 44 7.49 -17.33 -6.65
N VAL A 45 7.55 -17.47 -5.33
CA VAL A 45 7.70 -16.35 -4.38
C VAL A 45 9.01 -15.58 -4.56
N LEU A 46 10.05 -16.21 -5.14
CA LEU A 46 11.35 -15.58 -5.35
C LEU A 46 11.25 -14.33 -6.24
N TRP A 47 10.25 -14.27 -7.14
CA TRP A 47 9.99 -13.08 -7.94
C TRP A 47 9.69 -11.83 -7.13
N SER A 48 9.09 -11.97 -5.95
CA SER A 48 8.83 -10.82 -5.06
C SER A 48 10.11 -10.20 -4.50
N VAL A 49 11.21 -10.97 -4.47
CA VAL A 49 12.55 -10.50 -4.06
C VAL A 49 13.37 -10.06 -5.27
N LEU A 50 13.35 -10.85 -6.35
CA LEU A 50 14.15 -10.59 -7.55
C LEU A 50 13.70 -9.31 -8.28
N ASN A 51 12.40 -9.07 -8.40
CA ASN A 51 11.89 -7.92 -9.13
C ASN A 51 12.41 -6.58 -8.58
N PRO A 52 12.27 -6.27 -7.27
CA PRO A 52 12.85 -5.04 -6.72
C PRO A 52 14.37 -4.97 -6.83
N LEU A 53 15.10 -6.11 -6.70
CA LEU A 53 16.54 -6.14 -6.88
C LEU A 53 16.97 -5.83 -8.32
N LEU A 54 16.34 -6.47 -9.30
CA LEU A 54 16.64 -6.23 -10.71
C LEU A 54 16.32 -4.78 -11.11
N MET A 55 15.15 -4.28 -10.65
CA MET A 55 14.77 -2.89 -10.91
C MET A 55 15.76 -1.91 -10.29
N MET A 56 16.18 -2.16 -9.04
CA MET A 56 17.23 -1.37 -8.40
C MET A 56 18.53 -1.39 -9.21
N CYS A 57 18.98 -2.55 -9.66
CA CYS A 57 20.22 -2.66 -10.46
C CYS A 57 20.12 -1.84 -11.75
N VAL A 58 19.00 -1.94 -12.47
CA VAL A 58 18.78 -1.18 -13.72
C VAL A 58 18.76 0.33 -13.43
N LEU A 59 17.98 0.75 -12.46
CA LEU A 59 17.88 2.16 -12.09
C LEU A 59 19.21 2.71 -11.59
N ALA A 60 19.92 1.97 -10.73
CA ALA A 60 21.24 2.37 -10.24
C ALA A 60 22.21 2.52 -11.41
N ALA A 61 22.25 1.57 -12.36
CA ALA A 61 23.11 1.65 -13.53
C ALA A 61 22.82 2.89 -14.38
N VAL A 62 21.55 3.20 -14.63
CA VAL A 62 21.15 4.38 -15.42
C VAL A 62 21.44 5.68 -14.67
N PHE A 63 20.98 5.81 -13.44
CA PHE A 63 21.06 7.08 -12.71
C PHE A 63 22.48 7.40 -12.25
N THR A 64 23.32 6.39 -11.92
CA THR A 64 24.70 6.62 -11.55
C THR A 64 25.60 6.91 -12.76
N ASN A 65 25.46 6.13 -13.86
CA ASN A 65 26.39 6.24 -14.99
C ASN A 65 25.97 7.30 -16.02
N VAL A 66 24.65 7.49 -16.24
CA VAL A 66 24.14 8.41 -17.26
C VAL A 66 23.84 9.78 -16.67
N LEU A 67 23.12 9.83 -15.54
CA LEU A 67 22.64 11.07 -14.95
C LEU A 67 23.54 11.60 -13.82
N LYS A 68 24.48 10.77 -13.32
CA LYS A 68 25.49 11.13 -12.29
C LYS A 68 24.90 11.63 -10.97
N PHE A 69 23.68 11.18 -10.62
CA PHE A 69 23.05 11.52 -9.33
C PHE A 69 23.62 10.76 -8.12
N GLY A 70 24.50 9.79 -8.37
CA GLY A 70 25.05 8.93 -7.31
C GLY A 70 25.96 9.63 -6.31
N ASP A 71 26.52 10.80 -6.66
CA ASP A 71 27.47 11.54 -5.83
C ASP A 71 26.77 12.35 -4.69
N ASP A 72 25.49 12.69 -4.89
CA ASP A 72 24.72 13.52 -3.95
C ASP A 72 24.04 12.73 -2.83
N VAL A 73 23.96 11.41 -2.95
CA VAL A 73 23.23 10.55 -2.02
C VAL A 73 24.12 9.42 -1.51
N GLN A 74 24.28 9.34 -0.20
CA GLN A 74 24.96 8.21 0.44
C GLN A 74 24.23 6.90 0.11
N ASN A 75 24.93 5.92 -0.50
CA ASN A 75 24.36 4.62 -0.88
C ASN A 75 23.12 4.74 -1.79
N PHE A 76 23.29 5.34 -2.96
CA PHE A 76 22.21 5.55 -3.95
C PHE A 76 21.39 4.28 -4.29
N PRO A 77 21.96 3.07 -4.44
CA PRO A 77 21.16 1.86 -4.62
C PRO A 77 20.17 1.59 -3.47
N MET A 78 20.58 1.87 -2.23
CA MET A 78 19.68 1.73 -1.06
C MET A 78 18.55 2.77 -1.11
N TYR A 79 18.88 4.00 -1.48
CA TYR A 79 17.91 5.07 -1.69
C TYR A 79 16.82 4.67 -2.71
N LEU A 80 17.23 4.06 -3.84
CA LEU A 80 16.34 3.61 -4.90
C LEU A 80 15.44 2.47 -4.47
N ILE A 81 15.99 1.43 -3.84
CA ILE A 81 15.19 0.26 -3.49
C ILE A 81 14.14 0.57 -2.42
N LEU A 82 14.46 1.41 -1.42
CA LEU A 82 13.51 1.82 -0.39
C LEU A 82 12.33 2.59 -1.00
N GLY A 83 12.59 3.56 -1.86
CA GLY A 83 11.55 4.32 -2.55
C GLY A 83 10.68 3.43 -3.44
N ASN A 84 11.32 2.62 -4.28
CA ASN A 84 10.62 1.76 -5.23
C ASN A 84 9.77 0.69 -4.56
N VAL A 85 10.26 0.01 -3.53
CA VAL A 85 9.53 -1.07 -2.84
C VAL A 85 8.31 -0.52 -2.11
N LEU A 86 8.43 0.63 -1.43
CA LEU A 86 7.30 1.23 -0.73
C LEU A 86 6.26 1.81 -1.69
N PHE A 87 6.69 2.46 -2.77
CA PHE A 87 5.79 2.97 -3.80
C PHE A 87 5.06 1.84 -4.52
N SER A 88 5.75 0.72 -4.80
CA SER A 88 5.15 -0.47 -5.40
C SER A 88 4.07 -1.06 -4.48
N LEU A 89 4.25 -1.06 -3.16
CA LEU A 89 3.20 -1.47 -2.21
C LEU A 89 1.92 -0.66 -2.43
N MET A 90 2.01 0.66 -2.53
CA MET A 90 0.85 1.54 -2.79
C MET A 90 0.23 1.26 -4.16
N ALA A 91 1.04 1.21 -5.21
CA ALA A 91 0.59 1.00 -6.57
C ALA A 91 -0.13 -0.35 -6.76
N ASP A 92 0.47 -1.43 -6.26
CA ASP A 92 -0.08 -2.79 -6.35
C ASP A 92 -1.35 -2.94 -5.48
N SER A 93 -1.34 -2.37 -4.26
CA SER A 93 -2.48 -2.41 -3.35
C SER A 93 -3.70 -1.73 -3.97
N THR A 94 -3.51 -0.51 -4.46
CA THR A 94 -4.60 0.29 -4.99
C THR A 94 -5.13 -0.25 -6.31
N SER A 95 -4.25 -0.70 -7.20
CA SER A 95 -4.63 -1.32 -8.48
C SER A 95 -5.39 -2.63 -8.28
N SER A 96 -4.92 -3.49 -7.37
CA SER A 96 -5.60 -4.75 -7.06
C SER A 96 -6.93 -4.51 -6.35
N ALA A 97 -6.97 -3.60 -5.38
CA ALA A 97 -8.20 -3.27 -4.65
C ALA A 97 -9.27 -2.66 -5.57
N MET A 98 -8.87 -1.85 -6.56
CA MET A 98 -9.77 -1.23 -7.53
C MET A 98 -10.61 -2.26 -8.30
N GLY A 99 -9.99 -3.35 -8.77
CA GLY A 99 -10.68 -4.43 -9.48
C GLY A 99 -11.49 -5.40 -8.60
N SER A 100 -11.26 -5.38 -7.29
CA SER A 100 -11.69 -6.42 -6.35
C SER A 100 -13.19 -6.69 -6.33
N ILE A 101 -14.03 -5.65 -6.41
CA ILE A 101 -15.49 -5.77 -6.41
C ILE A 101 -15.99 -6.40 -7.71
N LEU A 102 -15.45 -5.99 -8.86
CA LEU A 102 -15.80 -6.51 -10.17
C LEU A 102 -15.39 -7.99 -10.32
N GLU A 103 -14.17 -8.33 -9.91
CA GLU A 103 -13.65 -9.70 -9.90
C GLU A 103 -14.45 -10.63 -8.99
N SER A 104 -14.93 -10.10 -7.86
CA SER A 104 -15.69 -10.87 -6.87
C SER A 104 -17.21 -10.86 -7.11
N ALA A 105 -17.67 -10.31 -8.23
CA ALA A 105 -19.09 -10.25 -8.61
C ALA A 105 -19.86 -11.58 -8.47
N PRO A 106 -19.33 -12.73 -8.96
CA PRO A 106 -20.02 -14.01 -8.81
C PRO A 106 -20.18 -14.45 -7.35
N LEU A 107 -19.25 -14.05 -6.47
CA LEU A 107 -19.31 -14.37 -5.06
C LEU A 107 -20.28 -13.45 -4.32
N ILE A 108 -20.25 -12.14 -4.64
CA ILE A 108 -21.14 -11.12 -4.05
C ILE A 108 -22.63 -11.46 -4.31
N LYS A 109 -22.94 -12.03 -5.50
CA LYS A 109 -24.31 -12.44 -5.85
C LYS A 109 -24.77 -13.69 -5.10
N LYS A 110 -23.86 -14.56 -4.67
CA LYS A 110 -24.20 -15.86 -4.06
C LYS A 110 -24.17 -15.85 -2.53
N VAL A 111 -23.33 -15.02 -1.93
CA VAL A 111 -23.07 -15.05 -0.48
C VAL A 111 -23.25 -13.67 0.14
N ARG A 112 -23.96 -13.60 1.26
CA ARG A 112 -24.11 -12.37 2.05
C ARG A 112 -22.85 -12.11 2.88
N VAL A 113 -21.86 -11.44 2.28
CA VAL A 113 -20.61 -11.02 2.93
C VAL A 113 -20.49 -9.50 2.84
N SER A 114 -19.83 -8.88 3.81
CA SER A 114 -19.52 -7.45 3.74
C SER A 114 -18.65 -7.16 2.51
N LYS A 115 -19.09 -6.26 1.64
CA LYS A 115 -18.39 -5.95 0.39
C LYS A 115 -17.02 -5.28 0.63
N MET A 116 -16.83 -4.64 1.79
CA MET A 116 -15.54 -4.06 2.19
C MET A 116 -14.42 -5.10 2.31
N ILE A 117 -14.75 -6.39 2.52
CA ILE A 117 -13.77 -7.46 2.65
C ILE A 117 -12.89 -7.56 1.39
N PHE A 118 -13.45 -7.35 0.21
CA PHE A 118 -12.73 -7.54 -1.06
C PHE A 118 -11.60 -6.53 -1.28
N PRO A 119 -11.81 -5.21 -1.20
CA PRO A 119 -10.69 -4.27 -1.31
C PRO A 119 -9.68 -4.40 -0.16
N LEU A 120 -10.14 -4.66 1.08
CA LEU A 120 -9.24 -4.83 2.22
C LEU A 120 -8.38 -6.10 2.10
N GLU A 121 -8.94 -7.19 1.59
CA GLU A 121 -8.22 -8.42 1.33
C GLU A 121 -7.06 -8.19 0.34
N LYS A 122 -7.31 -7.46 -0.77
CA LYS A 122 -6.26 -7.15 -1.75
C LYS A 122 -5.13 -6.30 -1.14
N VAL A 123 -5.46 -5.34 -0.29
CA VAL A 123 -4.45 -4.54 0.42
C VAL A 123 -3.63 -5.42 1.36
N LEU A 124 -4.26 -6.31 2.12
CA LEU A 124 -3.53 -7.24 3.00
C LEU A 124 -2.69 -8.24 2.21
N PHE A 125 -3.18 -8.74 1.09
CA PHE A 125 -2.41 -9.60 0.20
C PHE A 125 -1.15 -8.91 -0.33
N THR A 126 -1.25 -7.66 -0.77
CA THR A 126 -0.09 -6.89 -1.23
C THR A 126 0.86 -6.54 -0.08
N LEU A 127 0.36 -6.33 1.14
CA LEU A 127 1.20 -6.15 2.32
C LEU A 127 2.03 -7.41 2.64
N VAL A 128 1.47 -8.61 2.47
CA VAL A 128 2.22 -9.88 2.60
C VAL A 128 3.32 -9.96 1.54
N ASN A 129 3.03 -9.60 0.28
CA ASN A 129 4.05 -9.56 -0.77
C ASN A 129 5.14 -8.53 -0.47
N PHE A 130 4.77 -7.36 0.06
CA PHE A 130 5.73 -6.35 0.50
C PHE A 130 6.64 -6.87 1.61
N ALA A 131 6.10 -7.57 2.61
CA ALA A 131 6.91 -8.18 3.66
C ALA A 131 7.96 -9.15 3.10
N ILE A 132 7.62 -9.89 2.04
CA ILE A 132 8.59 -10.74 1.33
C ILE A 132 9.61 -9.88 0.56
N SER A 133 9.19 -8.80 -0.08
CA SER A 133 10.10 -7.91 -0.81
C SER A 133 11.08 -7.17 0.11
N LEU A 134 10.81 -7.03 1.40
CA LEU A 134 11.77 -6.51 2.38
C LEU A 134 13.03 -7.38 2.49
N ILE A 135 12.97 -8.66 2.11
CA ILE A 135 14.16 -9.51 2.03
C ILE A 135 15.15 -8.92 1.01
N ALA A 136 14.67 -8.34 -0.10
CA ALA A 136 15.52 -7.66 -1.06
C ALA A 136 16.22 -6.44 -0.43
N VAL A 137 15.51 -5.66 0.39
CA VAL A 137 16.07 -4.54 1.14
C VAL A 137 17.18 -5.02 2.08
N VAL A 138 16.93 -6.10 2.83
CA VAL A 138 17.93 -6.70 3.73
C VAL A 138 19.18 -7.17 2.97
N ILE A 139 19.02 -7.80 1.79
CA ILE A 139 20.13 -8.23 0.94
C ILE A 139 20.99 -7.01 0.54
N VAL A 140 20.35 -5.91 0.14
CA VAL A 140 21.06 -4.67 -0.24
C VAL A 140 21.75 -4.05 0.96
N MET A 141 21.12 -4.00 2.14
CA MET A 141 21.74 -3.54 3.39
C MET A 141 23.02 -4.34 3.71
N LEU A 142 22.95 -5.67 3.61
CA LEU A 142 24.10 -6.54 3.87
C LEU A 142 25.22 -6.34 2.84
N PHE A 143 24.87 -6.20 1.56
CA PHE A 143 25.84 -5.99 0.47
C PHE A 143 26.61 -4.67 0.65
N PHE A 144 25.92 -3.59 0.99
CA PHE A 144 26.52 -2.27 1.22
C PHE A 144 27.00 -2.06 2.66
N ARG A 145 26.95 -3.11 3.51
CA ARG A 145 27.38 -3.07 4.92
C ARG A 145 26.70 -1.96 5.74
N ILE A 146 25.43 -1.71 5.46
CA ILE A 146 24.61 -0.76 6.23
C ILE A 146 24.09 -1.53 7.47
N PRO A 147 24.50 -1.16 8.69
CA PRO A 147 24.08 -1.91 9.88
C PRO A 147 22.58 -1.72 10.12
N PRO A 148 21.83 -2.78 10.39
CA PRO A 148 20.46 -2.66 10.85
C PRO A 148 20.43 -2.00 12.22
N THR A 149 19.70 -0.93 12.37
CA THR A 149 19.60 -0.16 13.61
C THR A 149 18.30 -0.40 14.35
N ALA A 150 18.25 -0.06 15.64
CA ALA A 150 17.04 -0.15 16.44
C ALA A 150 15.87 0.69 15.86
N ASN A 151 16.18 1.68 15.02
CA ASN A 151 15.16 2.53 14.37
C ASN A 151 14.24 1.75 13.41
N LEU A 152 14.69 0.60 12.91
CA LEU A 152 13.83 -0.32 12.15
C LEU A 152 12.62 -0.83 12.96
N LEU A 153 12.67 -0.74 14.30
CA LEU A 153 11.50 -1.03 15.14
C LEU A 153 10.34 -0.04 14.92
N ALA A 154 10.58 1.11 14.28
CA ALA A 154 9.51 2.02 13.83
C ALA A 154 8.80 1.55 12.55
N MET A 155 9.32 0.52 11.85
CA MET A 155 8.72 -0.03 10.63
C MET A 155 7.23 -0.42 10.79
N PRO A 156 6.78 -1.07 11.88
CA PRO A 156 5.37 -1.38 12.08
C PRO A 156 4.47 -0.14 12.09
N ILE A 157 4.96 1.02 12.58
CA ILE A 157 4.21 2.27 12.59
C ILE A 157 3.98 2.76 11.15
N LEU A 158 5.06 2.78 10.34
CA LEU A 158 4.96 3.10 8.91
C LEU A 158 3.99 2.15 8.18
N LEU A 159 4.03 0.85 8.49
CA LEU A 159 3.13 -0.13 7.88
C LEU A 159 1.67 0.12 8.23
N VAL A 160 1.37 0.58 9.45
CA VAL A 160 0.00 0.98 9.84
C VAL A 160 -0.45 2.19 9.03
N PHE A 161 0.40 3.20 8.84
CA PHE A 161 0.07 4.37 8.01
C PHE A 161 -0.19 3.95 6.56
N MET A 162 0.69 3.12 5.99
CA MET A 162 0.53 2.60 4.63
C MET A 162 -0.73 1.74 4.48
N LEU A 163 -1.03 0.89 5.47
CA LEU A 163 -2.23 0.07 5.47
C LEU A 163 -3.50 0.92 5.43
N LEU A 164 -3.59 1.93 6.31
CA LEU A 164 -4.72 2.85 6.35
C LEU A 164 -4.85 3.64 5.04
N PHE A 165 -3.74 4.17 4.53
CA PHE A 165 -3.71 4.92 3.29
C PHE A 165 -4.16 4.07 2.10
N CYS A 166 -3.56 2.89 1.90
CA CYS A 166 -3.89 1.98 0.81
C CYS A 166 -5.32 1.43 0.92
N ALA A 167 -5.80 1.14 2.14
CA ALA A 167 -7.17 0.69 2.36
C ALA A 167 -8.18 1.79 2.00
N GLY A 168 -7.93 3.03 2.42
CA GLY A 168 -8.78 4.18 2.07
C GLY A 168 -8.84 4.41 0.57
N LEU A 169 -7.68 4.53 -0.05
CA LEU A 169 -7.57 4.77 -1.50
C LEU A 169 -8.13 3.58 -2.30
N GLY A 170 -7.86 2.34 -1.87
CA GLY A 170 -8.40 1.13 -2.49
C GLY A 170 -9.93 1.04 -2.41
N MET A 171 -10.55 1.41 -1.28
CA MET A 171 -12.01 1.50 -1.15
C MET A 171 -12.60 2.59 -2.04
N LEU A 172 -11.96 3.75 -2.12
CA LEU A 172 -12.38 4.83 -3.00
C LEU A 172 -12.36 4.39 -4.46
N LEU A 173 -11.23 3.87 -4.92
CA LEU A 173 -11.04 3.43 -6.31
C LEU A 173 -11.93 2.26 -6.68
N SER A 174 -12.12 1.27 -5.78
CA SER A 174 -13.03 0.15 -6.04
C SER A 174 -14.48 0.60 -6.19
N SER A 175 -14.89 1.62 -5.42
CA SER A 175 -16.20 2.23 -5.55
C SER A 175 -16.38 2.93 -6.91
N LEU A 176 -15.38 3.73 -7.31
CA LEU A 176 -15.41 4.45 -8.58
C LEU A 176 -15.40 3.49 -9.78
N ALA A 177 -14.58 2.43 -9.73
CA ALA A 177 -14.44 1.45 -10.81
C ALA A 177 -15.72 0.66 -11.08
N VAL A 178 -16.59 0.46 -10.08
CA VAL A 178 -17.89 -0.19 -10.26
C VAL A 178 -18.83 0.67 -11.14
N PHE A 179 -18.79 2.00 -11.00
CA PHE A 179 -19.64 2.91 -11.77
C PHE A 179 -19.00 3.34 -13.09
N PHE A 180 -17.66 3.55 -13.07
CA PHE A 180 -16.89 4.08 -14.19
C PHE A 180 -15.68 3.18 -14.46
N ARG A 181 -15.78 2.28 -15.42
CA ARG A 181 -14.69 1.33 -15.76
C ARG A 181 -13.42 2.02 -16.25
N ASP A 182 -13.54 3.20 -16.83
CA ASP A 182 -12.40 4.00 -17.32
C ASP A 182 -11.45 4.44 -16.20
N VAL A 183 -11.93 4.46 -14.95
CA VAL A 183 -11.10 4.73 -13.77
C VAL A 183 -9.91 3.78 -13.70
N CYS A 184 -10.04 2.54 -14.18
CA CYS A 184 -8.95 1.57 -14.20
C CYS A 184 -7.78 2.03 -15.09
N HIS A 185 -8.08 2.60 -16.24
CA HIS A 185 -7.08 3.14 -17.16
C HIS A 185 -6.50 4.46 -16.64
N LEU A 186 -7.36 5.35 -16.16
CA LEU A 186 -6.94 6.63 -15.58
C LEU A 186 -6.00 6.44 -14.38
N TRP A 187 -6.30 5.46 -13.52
CA TRP A 187 -5.47 5.17 -12.35
C TRP A 187 -4.06 4.72 -12.74
N GLY A 188 -3.92 3.92 -13.80
CA GLY A 188 -2.60 3.55 -14.33
C GLY A 188 -1.77 4.76 -14.76
N VAL A 189 -2.40 5.74 -15.42
CA VAL A 189 -1.74 7.00 -15.80
C VAL A 189 -1.36 7.80 -14.56
N VAL A 190 -2.26 7.91 -13.57
CA VAL A 190 -2.01 8.61 -12.30
C VAL A 190 -0.84 7.98 -11.55
N ILE A 191 -0.78 6.64 -11.43
CA ILE A 191 0.34 5.95 -10.78
C ILE A 191 1.65 6.30 -11.49
N THR A 192 1.67 6.24 -12.83
CA THR A 192 2.88 6.54 -13.60
C THR A 192 3.34 7.99 -13.39
N ALA A 193 2.43 8.94 -13.47
CA ALA A 193 2.72 10.34 -13.20
C ALA A 193 3.21 10.56 -11.76
N TRP A 194 2.56 9.92 -10.79
CA TRP A 194 2.91 10.02 -9.38
C TRP A 194 4.28 9.40 -9.05
N THR A 195 4.64 8.30 -9.75
CA THR A 195 5.98 7.68 -9.65
C THR A 195 7.08 8.68 -9.99
N TYR A 196 6.90 9.48 -11.04
CA TYR A 196 7.88 10.48 -11.45
C TYR A 196 7.76 11.81 -10.71
N ALA A 197 6.58 12.16 -10.25
CA ALA A 197 6.38 13.33 -9.41
C ALA A 197 7.04 13.17 -8.04
N THR A 198 6.91 12.00 -7.42
CA THR A 198 7.56 11.70 -6.13
C THR A 198 9.07 11.49 -6.34
N PRO A 199 9.96 12.08 -5.51
CA PRO A 199 11.42 11.93 -5.63
C PRO A 199 11.90 10.53 -5.19
N LEU A 200 11.52 9.52 -6.02
CA LEU A 200 11.92 8.13 -5.82
C LEU A 200 13.33 7.86 -6.34
N PHE A 201 13.68 8.49 -7.47
CA PHE A 201 14.87 8.20 -8.26
C PHE A 201 15.91 9.32 -8.26
N TYR A 202 15.59 10.45 -7.66
CA TYR A 202 16.43 11.64 -7.59
C TYR A 202 16.26 12.35 -6.24
N PRO A 203 17.27 13.09 -5.78
CA PRO A 203 17.17 13.89 -4.56
C PRO A 203 16.15 15.04 -4.73
N VAL A 204 15.42 15.33 -3.66
CA VAL A 204 14.41 16.41 -3.66
C VAL A 204 15.01 17.78 -3.97
N GLY A 205 16.28 18.01 -3.62
CA GLY A 205 17.00 19.27 -3.88
C GLY A 205 17.19 19.61 -5.37
N LEU A 206 16.97 18.66 -6.28
CA LEU A 206 17.00 18.91 -7.71
C LEU A 206 15.69 19.48 -8.28
N LEU A 207 14.62 19.42 -7.48
CA LEU A 207 13.33 19.95 -7.88
C LEU A 207 13.31 21.49 -7.74
N PRO A 208 12.60 22.20 -8.61
CA PRO A 208 12.29 23.63 -8.43
C PRO A 208 11.54 23.89 -7.12
N ASP A 209 11.69 25.06 -6.52
CA ASP A 209 11.10 25.41 -5.23
C ASP A 209 9.58 25.16 -5.15
N TRP A 210 8.85 25.46 -6.22
CA TRP A 210 7.40 25.23 -6.28
C TRP A 210 7.02 23.75 -6.25
N MET A 211 7.86 22.87 -6.84
CA MET A 211 7.66 21.40 -6.77
C MET A 211 8.01 20.88 -5.39
N GLN A 212 9.11 21.36 -4.78
CA GLN A 212 9.44 21.01 -3.40
C GLN A 212 8.31 21.38 -2.43
N ALA A 213 7.69 22.55 -2.62
CA ALA A 213 6.51 22.96 -1.83
C ALA A 213 5.30 22.04 -2.08
N ALA A 214 5.11 21.54 -3.30
CA ALA A 214 4.04 20.59 -3.62
C ALA A 214 4.24 19.23 -2.97
N GLU A 215 5.49 18.77 -2.78
CA GLU A 215 5.80 17.51 -2.10
C GLU A 215 5.34 17.50 -0.63
N ALA A 216 5.21 18.64 0.02
CA ALA A 216 4.65 18.73 1.36
C ALA A 216 3.20 18.20 1.46
N PHE A 217 2.47 18.18 0.34
CA PHE A 217 1.12 17.61 0.24
C PHE A 217 1.09 16.18 -0.32
N ASN A 218 2.23 15.63 -0.71
CA ASN A 218 2.35 14.30 -1.29
C ASN A 218 2.50 13.22 -0.19
N PRO A 219 1.47 12.39 0.08
CA PRO A 219 1.57 11.37 1.13
C PRO A 219 2.72 10.38 0.88
N MET A 220 2.93 9.99 -0.39
CA MET A 220 3.97 9.02 -0.72
C MET A 220 5.37 9.57 -0.49
N TYR A 221 5.58 10.88 -0.67
CA TYR A 221 6.84 11.54 -0.32
C TYR A 221 7.17 11.36 1.17
N HIS A 222 6.22 11.69 2.05
CA HIS A 222 6.40 11.56 3.50
C HIS A 222 6.65 10.11 3.93
N TYR A 223 5.90 9.14 3.39
CA TYR A 223 6.11 7.74 3.73
C TYR A 223 7.46 7.20 3.23
N VAL A 224 7.90 7.61 2.04
CA VAL A 224 9.21 7.22 1.50
C VAL A 224 10.34 7.86 2.31
N CYS A 225 10.23 9.14 2.67
CA CYS A 225 11.20 9.81 3.56
C CYS A 225 11.26 9.11 4.92
N TYR A 226 10.10 8.82 5.53
CA TYR A 226 10.02 8.06 6.78
C TYR A 226 10.77 6.72 6.68
N PHE A 227 10.56 5.98 5.59
CA PHE A 227 11.23 4.70 5.39
C PHE A 227 12.74 4.85 5.23
N ARG A 228 13.20 5.87 4.48
CA ARG A 228 14.62 6.19 4.33
C ARG A 228 15.27 6.61 5.65
N ASP A 229 14.58 7.40 6.45
CA ASP A 229 15.05 7.85 7.77
C ASP A 229 15.35 6.67 8.69
N ILE A 230 14.43 5.74 8.82
CA ILE A 230 14.59 4.58 9.72
C ILE A 230 15.55 3.51 9.17
N ALA A 231 15.66 3.35 7.84
CA ALA A 231 16.42 2.26 7.24
C ALA A 231 17.81 2.68 6.73
N MET A 232 18.02 3.97 6.38
CA MET A 232 19.24 4.43 5.75
C MET A 232 19.94 5.53 6.57
N TYR A 233 19.19 6.55 7.02
CA TYR A 233 19.76 7.69 7.73
C TYR A 233 19.87 7.50 9.24
N ASN A 234 19.37 6.39 9.75
CA ASN A 234 19.40 6.05 11.17
C ASN A 234 18.79 7.13 12.08
N THR A 235 17.73 7.77 11.61
CA THR A 235 16.97 8.77 12.33
C THR A 235 15.56 8.24 12.63
N VAL A 236 15.01 8.57 13.79
CA VAL A 236 13.60 8.28 14.11
C VAL A 236 12.80 9.52 13.77
N PRO A 237 11.80 9.42 12.87
CA PRO A 237 10.94 10.55 12.56
C PRO A 237 10.26 11.13 13.80
N GLY A 238 10.29 12.45 13.92
CA GLY A 238 9.73 13.18 15.06
C GLY A 238 8.22 13.04 15.16
N LEU A 239 7.65 13.59 16.25
CA LEU A 239 6.20 13.58 16.47
C LEU A 239 5.44 14.28 15.33
N THR A 240 6.00 15.37 14.81
CA THR A 240 5.39 16.14 13.70
C THR A 240 5.23 15.29 12.45
N GLU A 241 6.28 14.57 12.04
CA GLU A 241 6.27 13.67 10.88
C GLU A 241 5.26 12.51 11.06
N ASN A 242 5.23 11.93 12.26
CA ASN A 242 4.25 10.90 12.59
C ASN A 242 2.81 11.41 12.49
N LEU A 243 2.54 12.65 12.95
CA LEU A 243 1.22 13.27 12.87
C LEU A 243 0.82 13.61 11.43
N ILE A 244 1.76 14.09 10.61
CA ILE A 244 1.53 14.34 9.18
C ILE A 244 1.18 13.03 8.46
N CYS A 245 2.01 12.00 8.63
CA CYS A 245 1.79 10.68 8.03
C CYS A 245 0.45 10.06 8.46
N LEU A 246 0.14 10.09 9.76
CA LEU A 246 -1.13 9.61 10.28
C LEU A 246 -2.32 10.43 9.77
N GLY A 247 -2.20 11.76 9.73
CA GLY A 247 -3.25 12.66 9.24
C GLY A 247 -3.62 12.38 7.78
N MET A 248 -2.60 12.26 6.92
CA MET A 248 -2.81 11.92 5.50
C MET A 248 -3.45 10.53 5.33
N ALA A 249 -2.98 9.52 6.09
CA ALA A 249 -3.57 8.19 6.09
C ALA A 249 -5.02 8.19 6.57
N ALA A 250 -5.31 8.88 7.68
CA ALA A 250 -6.63 8.93 8.28
C ALA A 250 -7.65 9.67 7.40
N ILE A 251 -7.25 10.78 6.79
CA ILE A 251 -8.11 11.55 5.86
C ILE A 251 -8.44 10.68 4.64
N THR A 252 -7.43 10.05 4.03
CA THR A 252 -7.65 9.18 2.86
C THR A 252 -8.54 7.98 3.21
N PHE A 253 -8.33 7.39 4.40
CA PHE A 253 -9.17 6.29 4.88
C PHE A 253 -10.61 6.74 5.13
N ALA A 254 -10.82 7.89 5.79
CA ALA A 254 -12.14 8.41 6.09
C ALA A 254 -12.93 8.72 4.81
N VAL A 255 -12.30 9.37 3.82
CA VAL A 255 -12.92 9.66 2.53
C VAL A 255 -13.27 8.37 1.78
N GLY A 256 -12.32 7.44 1.65
CA GLY A 256 -12.54 6.16 0.97
C GLY A 256 -13.63 5.33 1.62
N PHE A 257 -13.62 5.24 2.94
CA PHE A 257 -14.65 4.55 3.72
C PHE A 257 -16.04 5.18 3.56
N ALA A 258 -16.13 6.51 3.64
CA ALA A 258 -17.40 7.24 3.49
C ALA A 258 -18.02 7.02 2.09
N VAL A 259 -17.21 7.17 1.03
CA VAL A 259 -17.67 6.95 -0.35
C VAL A 259 -18.08 5.49 -0.55
N PHE A 260 -17.29 4.54 -0.06
CA PHE A 260 -17.61 3.12 -0.16
C PHE A 260 -18.93 2.78 0.53
N LYS A 261 -19.14 3.26 1.76
CA LYS A 261 -20.38 3.05 2.52
C LYS A 261 -21.60 3.67 1.84
N ALA A 262 -21.45 4.84 1.26
CA ALA A 262 -22.53 5.51 0.53
C ALA A 262 -22.94 4.74 -0.74
N THR A 263 -21.98 4.04 -1.36
CA THR A 263 -22.17 3.41 -2.68
C THR A 263 -22.37 1.89 -2.62
N GLU A 264 -21.93 1.20 -1.55
CA GLU A 264 -21.92 -0.27 -1.46
C GLU A 264 -23.29 -0.93 -1.73
N LYS A 265 -24.39 -0.27 -1.38
CA LYS A 265 -25.74 -0.80 -1.60
C LYS A 265 -26.07 -0.92 -3.09
N LYS A 266 -25.54 -0.01 -3.90
CA LYS A 266 -25.82 0.08 -5.35
C LYS A 266 -24.95 -0.89 -6.16
N PHE A 267 -23.86 -1.45 -5.62
CA PHE A 267 -22.95 -2.32 -6.38
C PHE A 267 -23.63 -3.51 -7.05
N ILE A 268 -24.64 -4.10 -6.42
CA ILE A 268 -25.37 -5.25 -6.98
C ILE A 268 -26.06 -4.92 -8.32
N LEU A 269 -26.36 -3.65 -8.56
CA LEU A 269 -27.03 -3.20 -9.79
C LEU A 269 -26.05 -3.04 -10.96
N TYR A 270 -24.75 -2.87 -10.70
CA TYR A 270 -23.71 -2.55 -11.69
C TYR A 270 -22.68 -3.66 -11.90
N VAL A 271 -22.76 -4.72 -11.09
CA VAL A 271 -21.81 -5.85 -11.08
C VAL A 271 -22.39 -7.14 -11.66
#